data_868fc5aa0883d742d567994e0d0b14d7
#
_entry.id   868fc5aa0883d742d567994e0d0b14d7
#
_cell.length_a   1.000
_cell.length_b   1.000
_cell.length_c   1.000
_cell.angle_alpha   90.00
_cell.angle_beta   90.00
_cell.angle_gamma   90.00
#
_symmetry.space_group_name_H-M   'P 1'
#
loop_
_entity.id
_entity.type
_entity.pdbx_description
1 polymer ?
#
loop_
_entity_poly.entity_id
_entity_poly.type
_entity_poly.pdbx_seq_one_letter_code
_entity_poly.pdbx_strand_id
1 'polypeptide(L)'
;MKSSAAIEKYNMTNVKEKNGELAWKLLGHMEKMTQERFGAMWLENAERNLGFLNKGHSLSELRNARLKIADHAVVIAAGPSLKRKNPAAAILKNNYNGTIIASESAMSYCLRNGLVPDLVVTLDPHATRVVRWFGDPLLDEQKLAADDYFARQDQDDAFADEIRANQEILTMLNEHGSKIKIALSTSTSIAVVDRVLETGMEIFWWNPMLDDPDLPGSITAKLQDMNGLPCVNAGGNVGTASWMMADAVLGMKHIALTGVDFSYYEGTPYLNTQYYKEAIALVGEANLDSLYVRFENPHVGASFFTDPAYLWYREVFLDMVEDSDAKTYNCTEGGILFGEGIESISFQAFLNRFGG
;
A
#
# COMPACT_ATOMS: atom_id res chain seq x y z
N MET A 1 8.17 -2.21 20.83
CA MET A 1 6.86 -2.43 20.23
C MET A 1 5.75 -2.38 21.28
N LYS A 2 4.80 -1.43 21.12
CA LYS A 2 3.71 -1.18 22.11
C LYS A 2 2.36 -1.76 21.66
N SER A 3 2.35 -2.89 20.90
CA SER A 3 1.10 -3.45 20.36
C SER A 3 0.07 -3.84 21.43
N SER A 4 0.52 -4.27 22.62
CA SER A 4 -0.41 -4.66 23.70
C SER A 4 -1.03 -3.44 24.40
N ALA A 5 -0.32 -2.32 24.49
CA ALA A 5 -0.83 -1.10 25.11
C ALA A 5 -1.82 -0.35 24.22
N ALA A 6 -1.62 -0.39 22.88
CA ALA A 6 -2.58 0.17 21.92
C ALA A 6 -3.90 -0.61 21.96
N ILE A 7 -3.84 -1.94 22.02
CA ILE A 7 -5.02 -2.79 22.15
C ILE A 7 -5.78 -2.50 23.46
N GLU A 8 -5.07 -2.28 24.58
CA GLU A 8 -5.70 -1.89 25.86
C GLU A 8 -6.30 -0.48 25.82
N LYS A 9 -5.65 0.49 25.18
CA LYS A 9 -6.14 1.89 25.03
C LYS A 9 -7.41 1.96 24.20
N TYR A 10 -7.53 1.14 23.15
CA TYR A 10 -8.73 1.09 22.29
C TYR A 10 -9.90 0.29 22.91
N ASN A 11 -9.63 -0.68 23.74
CA ASN A 11 -10.68 -1.44 24.44
C ASN A 11 -11.53 -0.57 25.39
N MET A 12 -11.14 0.66 25.69
CA MET A 12 -11.80 1.47 26.73
C MET A 12 -12.64 2.65 26.24
N THR A 13 -12.61 3.09 24.98
CA THR A 13 -13.18 4.39 24.68
C THR A 13 -14.31 4.49 23.66
N ASN A 14 -14.57 3.57 22.73
CA ASN A 14 -15.66 3.80 21.76
C ASN A 14 -16.27 2.58 21.04
N VAL A 15 -16.08 1.35 21.48
CA VAL A 15 -16.75 0.20 20.85
C VAL A 15 -18.11 -0.01 21.50
N LYS A 16 -19.13 0.73 21.03
CA LYS A 16 -20.53 0.57 21.47
C LYS A 16 -21.30 -0.48 20.68
N GLU A 17 -20.70 -1.20 19.71
CA GLU A 17 -21.43 -2.14 18.88
C GLU A 17 -20.78 -3.53 18.83
N LYS A 18 -21.65 -4.54 18.95
CA LYS A 18 -21.30 -5.97 18.99
C LYS A 18 -20.78 -6.56 17.67
N ASN A 19 -20.70 -5.77 16.60
CA ASN A 19 -20.22 -6.20 15.28
C ASN A 19 -18.70 -6.02 15.20
N GLY A 20 -18.01 -7.07 14.71
CA GLY A 20 -16.56 -7.02 14.54
C GLY A 20 -15.73 -7.40 15.76
N GLU A 21 -16.33 -7.96 16.83
CA GLU A 21 -15.57 -8.37 18.03
C GLU A 21 -14.42 -9.33 17.70
N LEU A 22 -14.62 -10.22 16.73
CA LEU A 22 -13.59 -11.16 16.31
C LEU A 22 -12.46 -10.45 15.57
N ALA A 23 -12.77 -9.43 14.75
CA ALA A 23 -11.74 -8.63 14.07
C ALA A 23 -10.77 -7.99 15.07
N TRP A 24 -11.29 -7.36 16.11
CA TRP A 24 -10.46 -6.77 17.18
C TRP A 24 -9.59 -7.80 17.90
N LYS A 25 -10.12 -9.00 18.15
CA LYS A 25 -9.33 -10.09 18.74
C LYS A 25 -8.21 -10.60 17.84
N LEU A 26 -8.42 -10.57 16.53
CA LEU A 26 -7.42 -11.00 15.54
C LEU A 26 -6.24 -10.04 15.38
N LEU A 27 -6.39 -8.75 15.71
CA LEU A 27 -5.31 -7.77 15.55
C LEU A 27 -3.98 -8.23 16.15
N GLY A 28 -4.00 -8.78 17.35
CA GLY A 28 -2.81 -9.30 18.03
C GLY A 28 -2.16 -10.52 17.36
N HIS A 29 -2.79 -11.10 16.35
CA HIS A 29 -2.32 -12.28 15.64
C HIS A 29 -1.97 -12.02 14.18
N MET A 30 -2.31 -10.84 13.65
CA MET A 30 -2.18 -10.53 12.22
C MET A 30 -0.73 -10.61 11.72
N GLU A 31 0.22 -10.09 12.49
CA GLU A 31 1.65 -10.17 12.15
C GLU A 31 2.09 -11.63 12.00
N LYS A 32 1.80 -12.46 13.00
CA LYS A 32 2.13 -13.88 12.97
C LYS A 32 1.46 -14.62 11.80
N MET A 33 0.18 -14.37 11.56
CA MET A 33 -0.56 -14.96 10.43
C MET A 33 0.07 -14.57 9.09
N THR A 34 0.52 -13.34 8.95
CA THR A 34 1.20 -12.84 7.75
C THR A 34 2.55 -13.52 7.56
N GLN A 35 3.35 -13.67 8.63
CA GLN A 35 4.63 -14.39 8.59
C GLN A 35 4.46 -15.88 8.25
N GLU A 36 3.49 -16.55 8.84
CA GLU A 36 3.20 -17.97 8.54
C GLU A 36 2.79 -18.16 7.07
N ARG A 37 2.07 -17.20 6.50
CA ARG A 37 1.60 -17.26 5.11
C ARG A 37 2.68 -16.93 4.08
N PHE A 38 3.51 -15.93 4.34
CA PHE A 38 4.40 -15.35 3.34
C PHE A 38 5.90 -15.49 3.69
N GLY A 39 6.24 -15.89 4.92
CA GLY A 39 7.62 -15.87 5.42
C GLY A 39 8.64 -16.58 4.53
N ALA A 40 8.32 -17.80 4.08
CA ALA A 40 9.17 -18.54 3.15
C ALA A 40 9.31 -17.81 1.81
N MET A 41 8.23 -17.29 1.26
CA MET A 41 8.19 -16.58 -0.02
C MET A 41 9.06 -15.32 0.00
N TRP A 42 9.06 -14.56 1.09
CA TRP A 42 9.92 -13.38 1.24
C TRP A 42 11.40 -13.74 1.15
N LEU A 43 11.82 -14.76 1.90
CA LEU A 43 13.23 -15.18 1.92
C LEU A 43 13.68 -15.79 0.58
N GLU A 44 12.88 -16.67 -0.01
CA GLU A 44 13.15 -17.29 -1.32
C GLU A 44 13.28 -16.25 -2.44
N ASN A 45 12.37 -15.27 -2.45
CA ASN A 45 12.43 -14.16 -3.39
C ASN A 45 13.69 -13.32 -3.19
N ALA A 46 14.01 -12.96 -1.94
CA ALA A 46 15.17 -12.14 -1.63
C ALA A 46 16.50 -12.86 -1.99
N GLU A 47 16.62 -14.15 -1.68
CA GLU A 47 17.79 -14.95 -2.07
C GLU A 47 17.99 -14.98 -3.58
N ARG A 48 16.91 -15.22 -4.34
CA ARG A 48 16.96 -15.19 -5.81
C ARG A 48 17.35 -13.81 -6.33
N ASN A 49 16.84 -12.73 -5.71
CA ASN A 49 17.06 -11.36 -6.17
C ASN A 49 18.48 -10.84 -5.87
N LEU A 50 19.31 -11.54 -5.08
CA LEU A 50 20.72 -11.21 -4.89
C LEU A 50 21.47 -11.03 -6.23
N GLY A 51 21.13 -11.84 -7.23
CA GLY A 51 21.71 -11.75 -8.57
C GLY A 51 21.39 -10.47 -9.33
N PHE A 52 20.40 -9.69 -8.87
CA PHE A 52 19.94 -8.48 -9.54
C PHE A 52 20.26 -7.19 -8.78
N LEU A 53 20.81 -7.26 -7.56
CA LEU A 53 21.08 -6.06 -6.75
C LEU A 53 22.02 -5.07 -7.43
N ASN A 54 22.95 -5.55 -8.24
CA ASN A 54 23.86 -4.72 -9.03
C ASN A 54 23.20 -4.00 -10.22
N LYS A 55 21.91 -4.21 -10.45
CA LYS A 55 21.10 -3.52 -11.47
C LYS A 55 20.39 -2.26 -10.93
N GLY A 56 20.59 -1.94 -9.67
CA GLY A 56 20.01 -0.76 -9.02
C GLY A 56 20.92 -0.24 -7.92
N HIS A 57 20.38 0.68 -7.15
CA HIS A 57 21.03 1.36 -6.03
C HIS A 57 20.49 0.86 -4.70
N SER A 58 21.18 1.14 -3.59
CA SER A 58 20.60 0.99 -2.26
C SER A 58 19.53 2.07 -2.03
N LEU A 59 18.47 1.76 -1.29
CA LEU A 59 17.45 2.75 -0.89
C LEU A 59 18.07 3.96 -0.16
N SER A 60 19.18 3.77 0.56
CA SER A 60 19.91 4.88 1.22
C SER A 60 20.35 5.98 0.24
N GLU A 61 20.49 5.66 -1.04
CA GLU A 61 20.88 6.62 -2.08
C GLU A 61 19.69 7.41 -2.63
N LEU A 62 18.44 6.95 -2.39
CA LEU A 62 17.24 7.58 -2.93
C LEU A 62 17.11 9.06 -2.52
N ARG A 63 17.52 9.41 -1.30
CA ARG A 63 17.48 10.79 -0.81
C ARG A 63 18.29 11.75 -1.69
N ASN A 64 19.35 11.24 -2.32
CA ASN A 64 20.23 12.02 -3.21
C ASN A 64 19.80 11.99 -4.67
N ALA A 65 18.78 11.20 -5.02
CA ALA A 65 18.35 10.94 -6.38
C ALA A 65 17.53 12.09 -7.03
N ARG A 66 17.43 13.26 -6.38
CA ARG A 66 16.77 14.48 -6.90
C ARG A 66 15.36 14.23 -7.44
N LEU A 67 14.45 13.78 -6.58
CA LEU A 67 13.04 13.65 -6.98
C LEU A 67 12.43 15.03 -7.24
N LYS A 68 12.28 15.83 -6.20
CA LYS A 68 11.85 17.24 -6.22
C LYS A 68 12.58 18.02 -5.12
N ILE A 69 12.57 19.35 -5.24
CA ILE A 69 13.20 20.23 -4.24
C ILE A 69 12.24 20.50 -3.08
N ALA A 70 10.93 20.37 -3.28
CA ALA A 70 9.90 20.63 -2.29
C ALA A 70 10.01 19.67 -1.07
N ASP A 71 9.63 20.17 0.11
CA ASP A 71 9.58 19.37 1.35
C ASP A 71 8.20 18.75 1.62
N HIS A 72 7.40 18.61 0.57
CA HIS A 72 6.06 18.02 0.63
C HIS A 72 5.86 16.96 -0.46
N ALA A 73 5.04 15.95 -0.13
CA ALA A 73 4.71 14.86 -1.02
C ALA A 73 3.22 14.53 -1.02
N VAL A 74 2.76 13.91 -2.11
CA VAL A 74 1.47 13.24 -2.20
C VAL A 74 1.72 11.74 -2.37
N VAL A 75 1.16 10.95 -1.47
CA VAL A 75 1.11 9.49 -1.55
C VAL A 75 -0.22 9.07 -2.16
N ILE A 76 -0.18 8.28 -3.21
CA ILE A 76 -1.35 7.75 -3.91
C ILE A 76 -1.40 6.24 -3.72
N ALA A 77 -2.39 5.76 -2.98
CA ALA A 77 -2.67 4.34 -2.81
C ALA A 77 -3.97 3.94 -3.53
N ALA A 78 -4.27 2.65 -3.61
CA ALA A 78 -5.32 2.11 -4.45
C ALA A 78 -6.62 1.75 -3.70
N GLY A 79 -6.94 2.44 -2.63
CA GLY A 79 -8.21 2.24 -1.92
C GLY A 79 -9.43 2.69 -2.74
N PRO A 80 -10.64 2.32 -2.33
CA PRO A 80 -11.87 2.56 -3.10
C PRO A 80 -12.19 4.03 -3.39
N SER A 81 -11.65 4.97 -2.62
CA SER A 81 -11.80 6.41 -2.89
C SER A 81 -11.03 6.90 -4.11
N LEU A 82 -9.98 6.18 -4.54
CA LEU A 82 -9.09 6.61 -5.62
C LEU A 82 -9.87 6.92 -6.91
N LYS A 83 -10.71 6.00 -7.36
CA LYS A 83 -11.54 6.22 -8.56
C LYS A 83 -12.63 7.27 -8.35
N ARG A 84 -13.15 7.42 -7.13
CA ARG A 84 -14.24 8.35 -6.79
C ARG A 84 -13.77 9.81 -6.69
N LYS A 85 -12.53 10.02 -6.24
CA LYS A 85 -11.97 11.37 -5.98
C LYS A 85 -11.03 11.87 -7.05
N ASN A 86 -10.47 10.96 -7.86
CA ASN A 86 -9.56 11.24 -8.97
C ASN A 86 -8.45 12.25 -8.63
N PRO A 87 -7.55 11.93 -7.67
CA PRO A 87 -6.49 12.85 -7.26
C PRO A 87 -5.50 13.17 -8.40
N ALA A 88 -5.29 12.28 -9.37
CA ALA A 88 -4.40 12.54 -10.50
C ALA A 88 -4.85 13.77 -11.32
N ALA A 89 -6.14 13.87 -11.61
CA ALA A 89 -6.68 15.03 -12.32
C ALA A 89 -6.48 16.33 -11.51
N ALA A 90 -6.65 16.28 -10.19
CA ALA A 90 -6.43 17.45 -9.32
C ALA A 90 -4.95 17.87 -9.29
N ILE A 91 -4.01 16.92 -9.20
CA ILE A 91 -2.56 17.15 -9.26
C ILE A 91 -2.19 17.88 -10.55
N LEU A 92 -2.62 17.35 -11.69
CA LEU A 92 -2.33 17.92 -13.00
C LEU A 92 -2.94 19.33 -13.18
N LYS A 93 -4.21 19.49 -12.77
CA LYS A 93 -4.91 20.79 -12.88
C LYS A 93 -4.24 21.90 -12.04
N ASN A 94 -3.70 21.55 -10.88
CA ASN A 94 -3.06 22.51 -9.97
C ASN A 94 -1.55 22.65 -10.21
N ASN A 95 -0.98 21.98 -11.22
CA ASN A 95 0.47 21.96 -11.50
C ASN A 95 1.30 21.68 -10.25
N TYR A 96 0.88 20.69 -9.45
CA TYR A 96 1.54 20.36 -8.19
C TYR A 96 3.04 20.05 -8.39
N ASN A 97 3.89 20.71 -7.62
CA ASN A 97 5.34 20.66 -7.78
C ASN A 97 6.09 19.82 -6.71
N GLY A 98 5.35 19.25 -5.74
CA GLY A 98 5.90 18.32 -4.75
C GLY A 98 6.10 16.91 -5.30
N THR A 99 6.71 16.04 -4.50
CA THR A 99 6.98 14.65 -4.88
C THR A 99 5.70 13.83 -4.93
N ILE A 100 5.54 13.05 -5.99
CA ILE A 100 4.40 12.15 -6.21
C ILE A 100 4.88 10.72 -6.02
N ILE A 101 4.37 10.04 -4.99
CA ILE A 101 4.70 8.66 -4.65
C ILE A 101 3.45 7.80 -4.85
N ALA A 102 3.55 6.76 -5.65
CA ALA A 102 2.45 5.83 -5.87
C ALA A 102 2.79 4.45 -5.30
N SER A 103 1.82 3.79 -4.68
CA SER A 103 1.91 2.36 -4.46
C SER A 103 1.93 1.62 -5.81
N GLU A 104 2.50 0.43 -5.85
CA GLU A 104 2.50 -0.42 -7.05
C GLU A 104 1.10 -0.58 -7.65
N SER A 105 0.09 -0.75 -6.78
CA SER A 105 -1.31 -0.92 -7.16
C SER A 105 -1.97 0.36 -7.70
N ALA A 106 -1.46 1.55 -7.34
CA ALA A 106 -1.97 2.83 -7.85
C ALA A 106 -1.22 3.35 -9.09
N MET A 107 -0.09 2.77 -9.44
CA MET A 107 0.74 3.23 -10.56
C MET A 107 -0.02 3.23 -11.87
N SER A 108 -0.71 2.15 -12.19
CA SER A 108 -1.48 2.04 -13.44
C SER A 108 -2.61 3.07 -13.53
N TYR A 109 -3.28 3.38 -12.40
CA TYR A 109 -4.25 4.46 -12.33
C TYR A 109 -3.60 5.82 -12.65
N CYS A 110 -2.44 6.12 -12.06
CA CYS A 110 -1.72 7.37 -12.33
C CYS A 110 -1.42 7.51 -13.84
N LEU A 111 -0.83 6.49 -14.43
CA LEU A 111 -0.45 6.50 -15.86
C LEU A 111 -1.66 6.66 -16.79
N ARG A 112 -2.77 5.95 -16.54
CA ARG A 112 -4.02 6.11 -17.30
C ARG A 112 -4.59 7.52 -17.23
N ASN A 113 -4.35 8.24 -16.15
CA ASN A 113 -4.77 9.62 -15.99
C ASN A 113 -3.70 10.64 -16.43
N GLY A 114 -2.64 10.21 -17.12
CA GLY A 114 -1.58 11.07 -17.62
C GLY A 114 -0.60 11.59 -16.55
N LEU A 115 -0.64 11.02 -15.36
CA LEU A 115 0.23 11.36 -14.23
C LEU A 115 1.36 10.33 -14.13
N VAL A 116 2.60 10.75 -14.37
CA VAL A 116 3.77 9.90 -14.15
C VAL A 116 4.27 10.14 -12.73
N PRO A 117 4.23 9.13 -11.82
CA PRO A 117 4.74 9.30 -10.45
C PRO A 117 6.26 9.46 -10.46
N ASP A 118 6.79 10.22 -9.50
CA ASP A 118 8.24 10.39 -9.30
C ASP A 118 8.86 9.12 -8.68
N LEU A 119 8.11 8.44 -7.82
CA LEU A 119 8.51 7.21 -7.14
C LEU A 119 7.33 6.21 -7.08
N VAL A 120 7.62 4.96 -7.37
CA VAL A 120 6.71 3.83 -7.12
C VAL A 120 7.30 2.97 -6.01
N VAL A 121 6.45 2.40 -5.16
CA VAL A 121 6.88 1.53 -4.04
C VAL A 121 6.25 0.16 -4.21
N THR A 122 7.06 -0.91 -4.06
CA THR A 122 6.59 -2.30 -4.04
C THR A 122 6.83 -2.92 -2.67
N LEU A 123 5.98 -3.86 -2.28
CA LEU A 123 6.11 -4.59 -1.03
C LEU A 123 5.76 -6.07 -1.15
N ASP A 124 4.66 -6.40 -1.82
CA ASP A 124 4.04 -7.72 -1.80
C ASP A 124 4.91 -8.75 -2.56
N PRO A 125 5.20 -9.93 -1.97
CA PRO A 125 6.03 -10.97 -2.59
C PRO A 125 5.27 -11.85 -3.60
N HIS A 126 3.95 -11.69 -3.75
CA HIS A 126 3.09 -12.62 -4.49
C HIS A 126 3.44 -12.68 -5.98
N ALA A 127 3.74 -13.89 -6.47
CA ALA A 127 4.31 -14.07 -7.81
C ALA A 127 3.38 -13.69 -8.96
N THR A 128 2.07 -13.96 -8.83
CA THR A 128 1.12 -13.84 -9.95
C THR A 128 0.24 -12.60 -9.88
N ARG A 129 0.08 -11.98 -8.71
CA ARG A 129 -0.79 -10.80 -8.54
C ARG A 129 -0.05 -9.52 -8.78
N VAL A 130 1.11 -9.36 -8.16
CA VAL A 130 1.84 -8.08 -8.18
C VAL A 130 2.30 -7.72 -9.60
N VAL A 131 2.73 -8.68 -10.40
CA VAL A 131 3.14 -8.45 -11.79
C VAL A 131 2.02 -7.85 -12.64
N ARG A 132 0.75 -8.10 -12.31
CA ARG A 132 -0.40 -7.54 -13.02
C ARG A 132 -0.49 -6.01 -12.86
N TRP A 133 0.06 -5.44 -11.79
CA TRP A 133 0.20 -3.98 -11.65
C TRP A 133 1.26 -3.39 -12.58
N PHE A 134 2.21 -4.22 -13.04
CA PHE A 134 3.29 -3.88 -13.97
C PHE A 134 3.03 -4.32 -15.41
N GLY A 135 1.89 -4.95 -15.64
CA GLY A 135 1.56 -5.65 -16.87
C GLY A 135 2.27 -7.02 -16.94
N ASP A 136 1.47 -8.09 -16.94
CA ASP A 136 1.98 -9.46 -17.08
C ASP A 136 1.97 -9.85 -18.56
N PRO A 137 3.17 -10.00 -19.21
CA PRO A 137 3.22 -10.41 -20.61
C PRO A 137 2.66 -11.82 -20.86
N LEU A 138 2.52 -12.60 -19.79
CA LEU A 138 2.03 -13.98 -19.84
C LEU A 138 0.58 -14.12 -19.37
N LEU A 139 -0.15 -12.99 -19.16
CA LEU A 139 -1.54 -13.03 -18.72
C LEU A 139 -2.43 -13.54 -19.87
N ASP A 140 -3.17 -14.61 -19.57
CA ASP A 140 -4.14 -15.22 -20.45
C ASP A 140 -5.45 -15.56 -19.71
N GLU A 141 -6.45 -16.05 -20.43
CA GLU A 141 -7.75 -16.42 -19.86
C GLU A 141 -7.65 -17.55 -18.83
N GLN A 142 -6.66 -18.45 -18.94
CA GLN A 142 -6.46 -19.54 -17.99
C GLN A 142 -5.95 -19.01 -16.65
N LYS A 143 -5.01 -18.07 -16.65
CA LYS A 143 -4.53 -17.39 -15.44
C LYS A 143 -5.64 -16.58 -14.80
N LEU A 144 -6.47 -15.89 -15.58
CA LEU A 144 -7.63 -15.15 -15.06
C LEU A 144 -8.64 -16.08 -14.37
N ALA A 145 -8.96 -17.21 -15.00
CA ALA A 145 -9.89 -18.18 -14.42
C ALA A 145 -9.37 -18.82 -13.12
N ALA A 146 -8.05 -18.91 -12.96
CA ALA A 146 -7.41 -19.47 -11.77
C ALA A 146 -7.39 -18.50 -10.57
N ASP A 147 -7.46 -17.18 -10.79
CA ASP A 147 -7.39 -16.18 -9.72
C ASP A 147 -8.31 -14.97 -10.02
N ASP A 148 -9.41 -14.87 -9.29
CA ASP A 148 -10.42 -13.82 -9.39
C ASP A 148 -10.10 -12.59 -8.51
N TYR A 149 -8.88 -12.45 -8.03
CA TYR A 149 -8.46 -11.38 -7.11
C TYR A 149 -8.83 -9.98 -7.59
N PHE A 150 -8.51 -9.65 -8.85
CA PHE A 150 -8.80 -8.32 -9.39
C PHE A 150 -10.29 -8.12 -9.72
N ALA A 151 -10.97 -9.16 -10.20
CA ALA A 151 -12.41 -9.09 -10.50
C ALA A 151 -13.26 -8.77 -9.27
N ARG A 152 -12.79 -9.10 -8.06
CA ARG A 152 -13.49 -8.84 -6.80
C ARG A 152 -13.26 -7.45 -6.22
N GLN A 153 -12.32 -6.67 -6.78
CA GLN A 153 -11.90 -5.41 -6.15
C GLN A 153 -12.66 -4.22 -6.71
N ASP A 154 -13.15 -3.36 -5.82
CA ASP A 154 -13.78 -2.08 -6.17
C ASP A 154 -12.73 -0.96 -6.32
N GLN A 155 -11.63 -1.23 -7.03
CA GLN A 155 -10.51 -0.30 -7.14
C GLN A 155 -10.53 0.49 -8.45
N ASP A 156 -10.74 -0.20 -9.56
CA ASP A 156 -10.63 0.42 -10.89
C ASP A 156 -11.52 -0.33 -11.89
N ASP A 157 -12.44 0.40 -12.52
CA ASP A 157 -13.35 -0.15 -13.53
C ASP A 157 -12.60 -0.73 -14.76
N ALA A 158 -11.33 -0.35 -14.95
CA ALA A 158 -10.49 -0.92 -16.00
C ALA A 158 -10.29 -2.43 -15.83
N PHE A 159 -10.39 -2.97 -14.61
CA PHE A 159 -10.31 -4.40 -14.37
C PHE A 159 -11.58 -5.20 -14.72
N ALA A 160 -12.64 -4.55 -15.19
CA ALA A 160 -13.77 -5.25 -15.79
C ALA A 160 -13.38 -6.00 -17.07
N ASP A 161 -12.32 -5.55 -17.77
CA ASP A 161 -11.68 -6.25 -18.88
C ASP A 161 -10.18 -6.34 -18.61
N GLU A 162 -9.80 -7.34 -17.82
CA GLU A 162 -8.44 -7.46 -17.29
C GLU A 162 -7.38 -7.72 -18.37
N ILE A 163 -7.72 -8.43 -19.45
CA ILE A 163 -6.78 -8.65 -20.57
C ILE A 163 -6.47 -7.32 -21.26
N ARG A 164 -7.49 -6.52 -21.55
CA ARG A 164 -7.30 -5.21 -22.16
C ARG A 164 -6.56 -4.26 -21.23
N ALA A 165 -6.96 -4.21 -19.95
CA ALA A 165 -6.29 -3.39 -18.95
C ALA A 165 -4.81 -3.77 -18.78
N ASN A 166 -4.49 -5.04 -18.81
CA ASN A 166 -3.12 -5.53 -18.77
C ASN A 166 -2.30 -5.08 -19.99
N GLN A 167 -2.89 -5.15 -21.19
CA GLN A 167 -2.22 -4.68 -22.42
C GLN A 167 -1.98 -3.16 -22.41
N GLU A 168 -2.92 -2.39 -21.85
CA GLU A 168 -2.75 -0.95 -21.65
C GLU A 168 -1.59 -0.65 -20.69
N ILE A 169 -1.49 -1.38 -19.56
CA ILE A 169 -0.40 -1.22 -18.59
C ILE A 169 0.94 -1.56 -19.23
N LEU A 170 1.04 -2.66 -19.97
CA LEU A 170 2.26 -3.03 -20.73
C LEU A 170 2.72 -1.88 -21.60
N THR A 171 1.81 -1.30 -22.37
CA THR A 171 2.10 -0.19 -23.29
C THR A 171 2.57 1.05 -22.54
N MET A 172 1.82 1.48 -21.51
CA MET A 172 2.14 2.69 -20.74
C MET A 172 3.48 2.57 -20.00
N LEU A 173 3.78 1.40 -19.41
CA LEU A 173 5.04 1.23 -18.72
C LEU A 173 6.23 1.15 -19.66
N ASN A 174 6.08 0.56 -20.84
CA ASN A 174 7.13 0.59 -21.85
C ASN A 174 7.43 2.02 -22.34
N GLU A 175 6.43 2.91 -22.33
CA GLU A 175 6.60 4.32 -22.70
C GLU A 175 7.17 5.18 -21.57
N HIS A 176 6.74 4.96 -20.35
CA HIS A 176 7.01 5.86 -19.22
C HIS A 176 7.97 5.31 -18.16
N GLY A 177 8.26 4.00 -18.17
CA GLY A 177 9.02 3.34 -17.11
C GLY A 177 10.37 3.99 -16.84
N SER A 178 11.12 4.36 -17.86
CA SER A 178 12.43 5.04 -17.71
C SER A 178 12.39 6.41 -17.04
N LYS A 179 11.20 6.98 -16.82
CA LYS A 179 11.00 8.25 -16.10
C LYS A 179 10.66 8.04 -14.63
N ILE A 180 10.44 6.80 -14.21
CA ILE A 180 9.94 6.42 -12.89
C ILE A 180 11.08 5.81 -12.07
N LYS A 181 11.26 6.30 -10.83
CA LYS A 181 12.06 5.62 -9.83
C LYS A 181 11.21 4.60 -9.08
N ILE A 182 11.80 3.48 -8.68
CA ILE A 182 11.10 2.45 -7.94
C ILE A 182 11.86 2.03 -6.69
N ALA A 183 11.23 2.17 -5.52
CA ALA A 183 11.66 1.52 -4.30
C ALA A 183 11.21 0.06 -4.37
N LEU A 184 12.11 -0.81 -4.82
CA LEU A 184 11.83 -2.21 -5.12
C LEU A 184 12.22 -3.08 -3.92
N SER A 185 11.22 -3.75 -3.33
CA SER A 185 11.47 -4.70 -2.24
C SER A 185 12.34 -5.86 -2.73
N THR A 186 13.37 -6.23 -1.96
CA THR A 186 14.18 -7.41 -2.25
C THR A 186 13.35 -8.69 -2.28
N SER A 187 12.23 -8.70 -1.58
CA SER A 187 11.30 -9.83 -1.50
C SER A 187 10.28 -9.90 -2.63
N THR A 188 10.37 -9.03 -3.64
CA THR A 188 9.42 -9.05 -4.76
C THR A 188 9.65 -10.25 -5.71
N SER A 189 8.62 -10.63 -6.46
CA SER A 189 8.71 -11.78 -7.37
C SER A 189 9.60 -11.49 -8.58
N ILE A 190 10.17 -12.54 -9.17
CA ILE A 190 11.01 -12.42 -10.38
C ILE A 190 10.24 -11.79 -11.54
N ALA A 191 8.95 -12.09 -11.69
CA ALA A 191 8.13 -11.53 -12.74
C ALA A 191 8.05 -10.00 -12.67
N VAL A 192 8.01 -9.44 -11.45
CA VAL A 192 8.07 -7.98 -11.24
C VAL A 192 9.45 -7.44 -11.51
N VAL A 193 10.53 -8.11 -11.04
CA VAL A 193 11.92 -7.70 -11.30
C VAL A 193 12.17 -7.62 -12.82
N ASP A 194 11.77 -8.64 -13.56
CA ASP A 194 11.93 -8.69 -15.01
C ASP A 194 11.20 -7.52 -15.68
N ARG A 195 9.95 -7.25 -15.30
CA ARG A 195 9.18 -6.12 -15.84
C ARG A 195 9.81 -4.75 -15.52
N VAL A 196 10.30 -4.58 -14.28
CA VAL A 196 10.98 -3.35 -13.87
C VAL A 196 12.25 -3.11 -14.69
N LEU A 197 13.07 -4.16 -14.89
CA LEU A 197 14.28 -4.08 -15.71
C LEU A 197 13.95 -3.81 -17.18
N GLU A 198 12.94 -4.48 -17.73
CA GLU A 198 12.52 -4.35 -19.12
C GLU A 198 12.01 -2.92 -19.43
N THR A 199 11.30 -2.30 -18.51
CA THR A 199 10.76 -0.95 -18.66
C THR A 199 11.76 0.16 -18.35
N GLY A 200 12.95 -0.19 -17.83
CA GLY A 200 14.03 0.75 -17.54
C GLY A 200 13.78 1.66 -16.34
N MET A 201 12.94 1.26 -15.40
CA MET A 201 12.76 1.98 -14.13
C MET A 201 14.09 2.05 -13.38
N GLU A 202 14.37 3.18 -12.72
CA GLU A 202 15.54 3.34 -11.86
C GLU A 202 15.30 2.71 -10.49
N ILE A 203 16.02 1.61 -10.19
CA ILE A 203 15.76 0.75 -9.03
C ILE A 203 16.51 1.23 -7.79
N PHE A 204 15.79 1.30 -6.65
CA PHE A 204 16.31 1.48 -5.30
C PHE A 204 15.88 0.30 -4.44
N TRP A 205 16.81 -0.61 -4.14
CA TRP A 205 16.55 -1.84 -3.40
C TRP A 205 16.43 -1.60 -1.90
N TRP A 206 15.46 -2.28 -1.26
CA TRP A 206 15.24 -2.22 0.18
C TRP A 206 14.65 -3.51 0.73
N ASN A 207 14.84 -3.75 2.04
CA ASN A 207 14.25 -4.86 2.76
C ASN A 207 12.99 -4.41 3.51
N PRO A 208 11.85 -5.12 3.42
CA PRO A 208 10.73 -4.87 4.31
C PRO A 208 11.08 -5.31 5.74
N MET A 209 10.73 -4.50 6.73
CA MET A 209 10.75 -4.90 8.13
C MET A 209 9.46 -5.65 8.42
N LEU A 210 9.57 -6.95 8.64
CA LEU A 210 8.45 -7.89 8.72
C LEU A 210 8.19 -8.37 10.16
N ASP A 211 9.19 -8.22 11.02
CA ASP A 211 9.18 -8.59 12.42
C ASP A 211 10.26 -7.81 13.17
N ASP A 212 10.32 -8.01 14.49
CA ASP A 212 11.37 -7.45 15.34
C ASP A 212 12.73 -8.11 15.02
N PRO A 213 13.70 -7.35 14.50
CA PRO A 213 15.00 -7.89 14.12
C PRO A 213 15.80 -8.46 15.30
N ASP A 214 15.50 -8.04 16.52
CA ASP A 214 16.21 -8.50 17.74
C ASP A 214 15.69 -9.87 18.23
N LEU A 215 14.59 -10.38 17.68
CA LEU A 215 14.05 -11.68 18.07
C LEU A 215 14.77 -12.85 17.38
N PRO A 216 15.00 -13.98 18.09
CA PRO A 216 15.56 -15.17 17.49
C PRO A 216 14.72 -15.68 16.31
N GLY A 217 15.38 -15.87 15.17
CA GLY A 217 14.72 -16.39 13.96
C GLY A 217 14.05 -15.32 13.08
N SER A 218 14.19 -14.04 13.43
CA SER A 218 13.63 -12.90 12.67
C SER A 218 13.88 -13.02 11.17
N ILE A 219 12.83 -12.77 10.38
CA ILE A 219 12.90 -12.69 8.92
C ILE A 219 13.61 -11.41 8.50
N THR A 220 13.33 -10.30 9.19
CA THR A 220 13.99 -9.00 8.97
C THR A 220 15.50 -9.10 9.14
N ALA A 221 15.96 -9.71 10.25
CA ALA A 221 17.39 -9.92 10.48
C ALA A 221 18.03 -10.78 9.37
N LYS A 222 17.37 -11.86 8.95
CA LYS A 222 17.85 -12.72 7.86
C LYS A 222 17.97 -11.98 6.53
N LEU A 223 17.00 -11.12 6.20
CA LEU A 223 17.05 -10.28 4.98
C LEU A 223 18.23 -9.31 5.03
N GLN A 224 18.45 -8.67 6.16
CA GLN A 224 19.56 -7.74 6.35
C GLN A 224 20.92 -8.45 6.29
N ASP A 225 21.05 -9.60 6.94
CA ASP A 225 22.28 -10.41 6.90
C ASP A 225 22.60 -10.89 5.50
N MET A 226 21.56 -11.19 4.70
CA MET A 226 21.69 -11.69 3.33
C MET A 226 22.27 -10.65 2.36
N ASN A 227 21.94 -9.38 2.50
CA ASN A 227 22.24 -8.38 1.47
C ASN A 227 22.74 -7.02 1.99
N GLY A 228 22.68 -6.74 3.29
CA GLY A 228 23.14 -5.50 3.90
C GLY A 228 22.32 -4.23 3.56
N LEU A 229 21.15 -4.39 2.93
CA LEU A 229 20.31 -3.25 2.53
C LEU A 229 19.48 -2.71 3.69
N PRO A 230 19.05 -1.44 3.63
CA PRO A 230 18.20 -0.85 4.65
C PRO A 230 16.89 -1.60 4.82
N CYS A 231 16.45 -1.81 6.07
CA CYS A 231 15.14 -2.31 6.41
C CYS A 231 14.21 -1.14 6.72
N VAL A 232 13.00 -1.15 6.14
CA VAL A 232 11.98 -0.12 6.35
C VAL A 232 10.70 -0.75 6.87
N ASN A 233 10.13 -0.17 7.93
CA ASN A 233 8.83 -0.59 8.43
C ASN A 233 7.74 -0.23 7.42
N ALA A 234 7.11 -1.25 6.86
CA ALA A 234 6.07 -1.09 5.85
C ALA A 234 4.64 -1.02 6.43
N GLY A 235 4.48 -1.18 7.74
CA GLY A 235 3.15 -1.20 8.38
C GLY A 235 2.20 -2.25 7.82
N GLY A 236 2.74 -3.33 7.23
CA GLY A 236 1.99 -4.44 6.68
C GLY A 236 1.37 -4.21 5.29
N ASN A 237 1.47 -3.02 4.70
CA ASN A 237 0.91 -2.73 3.39
C ASN A 237 1.71 -1.69 2.61
N VAL A 238 1.56 -1.71 1.27
CA VAL A 238 2.32 -0.83 0.37
C VAL A 238 1.94 0.65 0.48
N GLY A 239 0.72 0.98 0.89
CA GLY A 239 0.29 2.37 1.12
C GLY A 239 1.06 3.00 2.28
N THR A 240 1.18 2.29 3.40
CA THR A 240 2.00 2.69 4.56
C THR A 240 3.49 2.72 4.20
N ALA A 241 3.99 1.72 3.45
CA ALA A 241 5.36 1.74 2.94
C ALA A 241 5.64 2.99 2.10
N SER A 242 4.70 3.40 1.25
CA SER A 242 4.82 4.62 0.44
C SER A 242 4.89 5.89 1.30
N TRP A 243 4.11 5.95 2.38
CA TRP A 243 4.20 7.04 3.35
C TRP A 243 5.56 7.03 4.06
N MET A 244 6.08 5.87 4.48
CA MET A 244 7.42 5.75 5.09
C MET A 244 8.55 6.16 4.14
N MET A 245 8.40 5.93 2.83
CA MET A 245 9.36 6.46 1.85
C MET A 245 9.35 8.00 1.85
N ALA A 246 8.18 8.64 1.96
CA ALA A 246 8.11 10.09 2.08
C ALA A 246 8.70 10.60 3.39
N ASP A 247 8.32 10.00 4.51
CA ASP A 247 8.73 10.40 5.87
C ASP A 247 10.21 10.10 6.14
N ALA A 248 10.54 8.84 6.38
CA ALA A 248 11.85 8.44 6.89
C ALA A 248 12.95 8.48 5.82
N VAL A 249 12.64 8.11 4.57
CA VAL A 249 13.66 8.00 3.51
C VAL A 249 13.92 9.37 2.85
N LEU A 250 12.85 10.07 2.43
CA LEU A 250 12.99 11.36 1.75
C LEU A 250 13.01 12.55 2.71
N GLY A 251 12.53 12.40 3.95
CA GLY A 251 12.50 13.45 4.96
C GLY A 251 11.51 14.57 4.63
N MET A 252 10.36 14.22 4.06
CA MET A 252 9.29 15.17 3.75
C MET A 252 8.66 15.70 5.04
N LYS A 253 8.36 17.01 5.09
CA LYS A 253 7.73 17.61 6.26
C LYS A 253 6.21 17.57 6.21
N HIS A 254 5.64 17.51 5.00
CA HIS A 254 4.21 17.55 4.75
C HIS A 254 3.84 16.43 3.78
N ILE A 255 3.04 15.48 4.24
CA ILE A 255 2.68 14.29 3.45
C ILE A 255 1.16 14.19 3.34
N ALA A 256 0.63 14.33 2.13
CA ALA A 256 -0.78 14.09 1.85
C ALA A 256 -0.99 12.63 1.44
N LEU A 257 -2.07 12.03 1.95
CA LEU A 257 -2.50 10.69 1.61
C LEU A 257 -3.77 10.74 0.75
N THR A 258 -3.80 10.02 -0.35
CA THR A 258 -4.98 9.82 -1.19
C THR A 258 -5.15 8.34 -1.48
N GLY A 259 -6.38 7.83 -1.48
CA GLY A 259 -6.63 6.40 -1.68
C GLY A 259 -6.18 5.50 -0.53
N VAL A 260 -5.93 6.05 0.66
CA VAL A 260 -5.56 5.28 1.87
C VAL A 260 -6.81 5.10 2.73
N ASP A 261 -7.71 4.27 2.28
CA ASP A 261 -9.05 4.09 2.86
C ASP A 261 -9.06 3.17 4.08
N PHE A 262 -8.30 2.07 4.05
CA PHE A 262 -8.34 0.95 5.00
C PHE A 262 -9.74 0.40 5.24
N SER A 263 -10.64 0.53 4.27
CA SER A 263 -12.05 0.16 4.41
C SER A 263 -12.75 0.10 3.06
N TYR A 264 -14.00 -0.30 3.12
CA TYR A 264 -14.94 -0.33 2.01
C TYR A 264 -16.10 0.61 2.29
N TYR A 265 -16.71 1.15 1.24
CA TYR A 265 -17.93 1.96 1.36
C TYR A 265 -19.11 1.12 1.83
N GLU A 266 -19.97 1.68 2.66
CA GLU A 266 -21.22 1.02 3.07
C GLU A 266 -22.03 0.64 1.82
N GLY A 267 -22.58 -0.58 1.83
CA GLY A 267 -23.28 -1.15 0.67
C GLY A 267 -22.40 -1.93 -0.32
N THR A 268 -21.06 -1.91 -0.18
CA THR A 268 -20.19 -2.82 -0.95
C THR A 268 -20.48 -4.26 -0.51
N PRO A 269 -20.79 -5.19 -1.42
CA PRO A 269 -20.98 -6.59 -1.07
C PRO A 269 -19.70 -7.20 -0.49
N TYR A 270 -19.79 -8.02 0.55
CA TYR A 270 -18.61 -8.67 1.16
C TYR A 270 -17.79 -9.47 0.16
N LEU A 271 -18.44 -10.08 -0.85
CA LEU A 271 -17.76 -10.81 -1.91
C LEU A 271 -16.79 -9.94 -2.72
N ASN A 272 -16.93 -8.60 -2.70
CA ASN A 272 -16.07 -7.65 -3.36
C ASN A 272 -14.99 -7.08 -2.41
N THR A 273 -14.81 -7.67 -1.23
CA THR A 273 -13.71 -7.32 -0.33
C THR A 273 -12.47 -8.17 -0.62
N GLN A 274 -11.31 -7.58 -0.36
CA GLN A 274 -10.01 -8.19 -0.71
C GLN A 274 -9.81 -9.57 -0.09
N TYR A 275 -10.22 -9.73 1.17
CA TYR A 275 -9.99 -10.94 1.97
C TYR A 275 -11.24 -11.81 2.13
N TYR A 276 -12.22 -11.68 1.22
CA TYR A 276 -13.48 -12.42 1.30
C TYR A 276 -13.32 -13.93 1.41
N LYS A 277 -12.43 -14.53 0.61
CA LYS A 277 -12.18 -15.97 0.63
C LYS A 277 -11.58 -16.43 1.96
N GLU A 278 -10.66 -15.65 2.49
CA GLU A 278 -10.06 -15.87 3.80
C GLU A 278 -11.08 -15.72 4.93
N ALA A 279 -11.94 -14.72 4.83
CA ALA A 279 -13.03 -14.49 5.79
C ALA A 279 -14.02 -15.67 5.82
N ILE A 280 -14.48 -16.15 4.66
CA ILE A 280 -15.35 -17.35 4.58
C ILE A 280 -14.65 -18.58 5.15
N ALA A 281 -13.39 -18.79 4.80
CA ALA A 281 -12.63 -19.95 5.31
C ALA A 281 -12.49 -19.92 6.84
N LEU A 282 -12.45 -18.73 7.44
CA LEU A 282 -12.27 -18.55 8.88
C LEU A 282 -13.58 -18.72 9.67
N VAL A 283 -14.70 -18.12 9.21
CA VAL A 283 -15.93 -18.05 10.01
C VAL A 283 -17.17 -18.65 9.32
N GLY A 284 -17.07 -19.00 8.05
CA GLY A 284 -18.20 -19.37 7.21
C GLY A 284 -19.07 -18.17 6.83
N GLU A 285 -19.82 -18.30 5.74
CA GLU A 285 -20.61 -17.22 5.14
C GLU A 285 -21.64 -16.61 6.12
N ALA A 286 -22.29 -17.46 6.93
CA ALA A 286 -23.32 -17.02 7.88
C ALA A 286 -22.80 -16.14 9.03
N ASN A 287 -21.49 -16.11 9.25
CA ASN A 287 -20.87 -15.39 10.37
C ASN A 287 -19.94 -14.24 9.92
N LEU A 288 -19.98 -13.85 8.66
CA LEU A 288 -19.11 -12.80 8.12
C LEU A 288 -19.21 -11.48 8.87
N ASP A 289 -20.40 -11.09 9.34
CA ASP A 289 -20.61 -9.87 10.13
C ASP A 289 -19.76 -9.81 11.42
N SER A 290 -19.30 -10.96 11.93
CA SER A 290 -18.42 -11.00 13.09
C SER A 290 -16.99 -10.51 12.81
N LEU A 291 -16.60 -10.51 11.54
CA LEU A 291 -15.27 -10.08 11.08
C LEU A 291 -15.24 -8.64 10.56
N TYR A 292 -16.39 -8.07 10.20
CA TYR A 292 -16.41 -6.72 9.64
C TYR A 292 -16.80 -5.69 10.71
N VAL A 293 -15.96 -4.65 10.84
CA VAL A 293 -16.17 -3.54 11.78
C VAL A 293 -16.67 -2.32 11.04
N ARG A 294 -17.72 -1.66 11.54
CA ARG A 294 -18.26 -0.42 10.96
C ARG A 294 -17.74 0.80 11.69
N PHE A 295 -17.43 1.83 10.92
CA PHE A 295 -16.97 3.12 11.38
C PHE A 295 -17.79 4.24 10.75
N GLU A 296 -18.15 5.21 11.55
CA GLU A 296 -18.60 6.51 11.04
C GLU A 296 -17.41 7.45 10.92
N ASN A 297 -17.15 7.96 9.72
CA ASN A 297 -16.10 8.95 9.52
C ASN A 297 -16.69 10.36 9.71
N PRO A 298 -16.31 11.05 10.81
CA PRO A 298 -16.89 12.36 11.14
C PRO A 298 -16.46 13.47 10.18
N HIS A 299 -15.36 13.26 9.43
CA HIS A 299 -14.82 14.27 8.51
C HIS A 299 -15.54 14.30 7.16
N VAL A 300 -16.18 13.20 6.78
CA VAL A 300 -16.92 13.09 5.50
C VAL A 300 -18.42 12.81 5.71
N GLY A 301 -18.84 12.54 6.94
CA GLY A 301 -20.25 12.27 7.27
C GLY A 301 -20.81 11.01 6.62
N ALA A 302 -19.99 9.96 6.52
CA ALA A 302 -20.35 8.69 5.88
C ALA A 302 -19.83 7.50 6.68
N SER A 303 -20.54 6.37 6.53
CA SER A 303 -20.17 5.10 7.16
C SER A 303 -19.36 4.22 6.22
N PHE A 304 -18.43 3.48 6.79
CA PHE A 304 -17.54 2.55 6.13
C PHE A 304 -17.46 1.27 6.95
N PHE A 305 -17.06 0.17 6.31
CA PHE A 305 -16.72 -1.06 7.03
C PHE A 305 -15.35 -1.57 6.63
N THR A 306 -14.71 -2.31 7.54
CA THR A 306 -13.37 -2.83 7.34
C THR A 306 -13.27 -4.29 7.78
N ASP A 307 -12.32 -5.02 7.21
CA ASP A 307 -11.94 -6.36 7.61
C ASP A 307 -10.76 -6.35 8.61
N PRO A 308 -10.40 -7.49 9.23
CA PRO A 308 -9.32 -7.56 10.22
C PRO A 308 -7.95 -7.10 9.69
N ALA A 309 -7.66 -7.35 8.41
CA ALA A 309 -6.37 -6.98 7.84
C ALA A 309 -6.25 -5.46 7.65
N TYR A 310 -7.27 -4.84 7.06
CA TYR A 310 -7.31 -3.40 6.89
C TYR A 310 -7.43 -2.65 8.22
N LEU A 311 -8.14 -3.22 9.20
CA LEU A 311 -8.18 -2.69 10.55
C LEU A 311 -6.79 -2.71 11.19
N TRP A 312 -6.06 -3.80 11.06
CA TRP A 312 -4.69 -3.92 11.55
C TRP A 312 -3.76 -2.90 10.87
N TYR A 313 -3.83 -2.74 9.55
CA TYR A 313 -3.03 -1.74 8.83
C TYR A 313 -3.29 -0.31 9.33
N ARG A 314 -4.57 0.01 9.61
CA ARG A 314 -4.93 1.31 10.17
C ARG A 314 -4.31 1.54 11.54
N GLU A 315 -4.42 0.58 12.45
CA GLU A 315 -3.88 0.71 13.81
C GLU A 315 -2.35 0.85 13.79
N VAL A 316 -1.66 0.02 13.01
CA VAL A 316 -0.21 0.13 12.84
C VAL A 316 0.19 1.47 12.23
N PHE A 317 -0.55 1.97 11.26
CA PHE A 317 -0.28 3.28 10.65
C PHE A 317 -0.42 4.42 11.67
N LEU A 318 -1.44 4.39 12.52
CA LEU A 318 -1.62 5.40 13.57
C LEU A 318 -0.46 5.41 14.56
N ASP A 319 -0.01 4.22 14.99
CA ASP A 319 1.17 4.10 15.86
C ASP A 319 2.43 4.66 15.19
N MET A 320 2.61 4.44 13.88
CA MET A 320 3.77 4.95 13.13
C MET A 320 3.73 6.48 12.98
N VAL A 321 2.55 7.07 12.83
CA VAL A 321 2.39 8.53 12.74
C VAL A 321 2.72 9.21 14.06
N GLU A 322 2.45 8.58 15.21
CA GLU A 322 2.83 9.12 16.52
C GLU A 322 4.35 9.30 16.69
N ASP A 323 5.14 8.46 16.02
CA ASP A 323 6.61 8.48 16.07
C ASP A 323 7.24 9.37 14.98
N SER A 324 6.44 10.01 14.10
CA SER A 324 6.91 10.82 12.97
C SER A 324 6.94 12.30 13.28
N ASP A 325 8.00 12.97 12.81
CA ASP A 325 8.09 14.44 12.81
C ASP A 325 7.34 15.10 11.62
N ALA A 326 6.96 14.32 10.61
CA ALA A 326 6.24 14.82 9.45
C ALA A 326 4.77 15.08 9.77
N LYS A 327 4.21 16.15 9.21
CA LYS A 327 2.79 16.42 9.28
C LYS A 327 2.03 15.61 8.24
N THR A 328 1.22 14.66 8.69
CA THR A 328 0.42 13.79 7.84
C THR A 328 -0.99 14.36 7.64
N TYR A 329 -1.39 14.51 6.37
CA TYR A 329 -2.70 14.98 5.95
C TYR A 329 -3.48 13.84 5.31
N ASN A 330 -4.62 13.46 5.89
CA ASN A 330 -5.52 12.57 5.20
C ASN A 330 -6.40 13.36 4.21
N CYS A 331 -6.07 13.24 2.93
CA CYS A 331 -6.78 13.81 1.80
C CYS A 331 -7.57 12.75 1.01
N THR A 332 -7.78 11.57 1.60
CA THR A 332 -8.53 10.47 0.98
C THR A 332 -10.00 10.84 0.76
N GLU A 333 -10.55 11.71 1.64
CA GLU A 333 -11.96 12.12 1.61
C GLU A 333 -12.93 10.93 1.62
N GLY A 334 -12.53 9.88 2.34
CA GLY A 334 -13.22 8.61 2.52
C GLY A 334 -12.49 7.72 3.53
N GLY A 335 -12.99 6.50 3.71
CA GLY A 335 -12.33 5.49 4.53
C GLY A 335 -12.34 5.74 6.04
N ILE A 336 -11.51 4.99 6.75
CA ILE A 336 -11.47 5.00 8.22
C ILE A 336 -10.16 5.54 8.81
N LEU A 337 -9.27 6.10 7.97
CA LEU A 337 -8.00 6.65 8.44
C LEU A 337 -8.21 8.05 9.05
N PHE A 338 -8.46 8.10 10.32
CA PHE A 338 -8.52 9.33 11.14
C PHE A 338 -8.11 8.99 12.58
N GLY A 339 -7.51 9.94 13.27
CA GLY A 339 -6.99 9.76 14.64
C GLY A 339 -6.00 10.85 15.01
N GLU A 340 -5.34 10.68 16.15
CA GLU A 340 -4.29 11.57 16.61
C GLU A 340 -3.12 11.59 15.61
N GLY A 341 -2.48 12.74 15.43
CA GLY A 341 -1.37 12.92 14.49
C GLY A 341 -1.79 13.10 13.02
N ILE A 342 -3.08 12.88 12.66
CA ILE A 342 -3.58 13.00 11.29
C ILE A 342 -4.52 14.19 11.14
N GLU A 343 -4.18 15.14 10.25
CA GLU A 343 -5.06 16.23 9.88
C GLU A 343 -5.93 15.85 8.68
N SER A 344 -7.25 15.69 8.87
CA SER A 344 -8.19 15.44 7.77
C SER A 344 -8.56 16.75 7.08
N ILE A 345 -8.18 16.88 5.80
CA ILE A 345 -8.51 18.03 4.95
C ILE A 345 -8.90 17.56 3.55
N SER A 346 -9.61 18.40 2.78
CA SER A 346 -9.84 18.09 1.38
C SER A 346 -8.53 18.13 0.59
N PHE A 347 -8.43 17.31 -0.46
CA PHE A 347 -7.23 17.28 -1.29
C PHE A 347 -6.98 18.64 -1.97
N GLN A 348 -8.06 19.34 -2.38
CA GLN A 348 -7.93 20.69 -2.93
C GLN A 348 -7.36 21.71 -1.92
N ALA A 349 -7.70 21.57 -0.63
CA ALA A 349 -7.14 22.44 0.41
C ALA A 349 -5.61 22.20 0.58
N PHE A 350 -5.18 20.94 0.51
CA PHE A 350 -3.75 20.60 0.51
C PHE A 350 -3.04 21.19 -0.72
N LEU A 351 -3.60 20.99 -1.92
CA LEU A 351 -3.02 21.53 -3.14
C LEU A 351 -2.95 23.07 -3.15
N ASN A 352 -3.95 23.76 -2.60
CA ASN A 352 -3.92 25.21 -2.47
C ASN A 352 -2.84 25.70 -1.49
N ARG A 353 -2.47 24.88 -0.52
CA ARG A 353 -1.48 25.22 0.52
C ARG A 353 -0.05 24.96 0.06
N PHE A 354 0.17 23.89 -0.73
CA PHE A 354 1.47 23.39 -1.13
C PHE A 354 1.67 23.29 -2.65
N GLY A 355 0.63 23.49 -3.46
CA GLY A 355 0.75 23.61 -4.91
C GLY A 355 1.25 25.02 -5.27
N GLY A 356 2.22 25.09 -6.17
CA GLY A 356 2.79 26.36 -6.62
C GLY A 356 1.90 27.08 -7.62
#